data_dee98e3f77320d028991c660df537533
#
_entry.id   dee98e3f77320d028991c660df537533
#
_cell.length_a   1.000
_cell.length_b   1.000
_cell.length_c   1.000
_cell.angle_alpha   90.00
_cell.angle_beta   90.00
_cell.angle_gamma   90.00
#
_symmetry.space_group_name_H-M   'P 1'
#
loop_
_entity.id
_entity.type
_entity.pdbx_description
1 polymer ?
#
loop_
_entity_poly.entity_id
_entity_poly.type
_entity_poly.pdbx_seq_one_letter_code
_entity_poly.pdbx_strand_id
1 'polypeptide(L)'
;MNKKIFSVLAATLLLANTANAKITMPAIFGDGMLLQQQTEANIWGKTDTMGKKVTITTSWNKKKYTVSADNEGNWKTQISTPHYGGPYEITISDGETLKIKNVEIGEVWLCAGQSNMEMCLWGRRGDVLEGAMDAIVTKASPEIRTFNVPHNMKSAPVYDSKGVWQEANTETLPTFPAGAYFFAKKIHEVLGIPVGLVHTSVGGSSIQAWMSKESMLPFMEDSIMKKHGDKSILFNGMLSSVIGYTIKGALWYQGEANIEEPDLYQKLFPTMVADWRKLWNQGDFPFYYAQIAPFNYHKGGVGKGKNSAYLREAQMKSLDVIPNSGMAILTDIGSDRTIHPQNKEDVGKRFAYLALGKTYGVKGFTTTGPIYKSMSINGNEIELSFDNIDQCLLDWHTGLKDFEIAGEDKIFHPAKAKYNKEKTKIIVSSPEVEKPVAARYAFKDYVQGTLFNNLGLPASSFRTDNW
;
A
#
# COMPACT_ATOMS: atom_id res chain seq x y z
N MET A 1 -28.73 90.53 21.02
CA MET A 1 -28.47 89.65 19.95
C MET A 1 -27.53 88.55 20.40
N ASN A 2 -28.05 87.45 20.87
CA ASN A 2 -27.26 86.34 21.40
C ASN A 2 -27.19 85.20 20.34
N LYS A 3 -25.99 84.91 19.86
CA LYS A 3 -25.73 83.74 19.04
C LYS A 3 -25.36 82.56 19.93
N LYS A 4 -26.20 81.54 19.95
CA LYS A 4 -25.90 80.23 20.56
C LYS A 4 -25.16 79.38 19.55
N ILE A 5 -23.94 78.98 19.91
CA ILE A 5 -23.15 77.99 19.15
C ILE A 5 -23.57 76.62 19.65
N PHE A 6 -24.11 75.79 18.76
CA PHE A 6 -24.33 74.36 18.97
C PHE A 6 -23.10 73.58 18.58
N SER A 7 -22.42 72.99 19.59
CA SER A 7 -21.37 72.03 19.34
C SER A 7 -22.02 70.65 19.15
N VAL A 8 -21.91 70.07 17.95
CA VAL A 8 -22.29 68.66 17.67
C VAL A 8 -21.10 67.78 17.89
N LEU A 9 -21.16 66.96 18.94
CA LEU A 9 -20.17 65.90 19.23
C LEU A 9 -20.52 64.72 18.36
N ALA A 10 -19.74 64.45 17.30
CA ALA A 10 -19.85 63.26 16.49
C ALA A 10 -19.13 62.10 17.21
N ALA A 11 -19.89 61.21 17.85
CA ALA A 11 -19.38 59.98 18.36
C ALA A 11 -19.20 58.97 17.20
N THR A 12 -17.98 58.78 16.75
CA THR A 12 -17.61 57.72 15.80
C THR A 12 -17.62 56.39 16.56
N LEU A 13 -18.70 55.62 16.44
CA LEU A 13 -18.70 54.20 16.81
C LEU A 13 -17.76 53.47 15.83
N LEU A 14 -16.58 53.09 16.30
CA LEU A 14 -15.76 52.06 15.68
C LEU A 14 -16.49 50.72 15.91
N LEU A 15 -17.27 50.30 14.93
CA LEU A 15 -17.66 48.89 14.79
C LEU A 15 -16.42 48.08 14.51
N ALA A 16 -15.82 47.52 15.55
CA ALA A 16 -14.85 46.47 15.42
C ALA A 16 -15.59 45.27 14.74
N ASN A 17 -15.45 45.14 13.44
CA ASN A 17 -15.74 43.88 12.76
C ASN A 17 -14.81 42.86 13.40
N THR A 18 -15.28 42.11 14.37
CA THR A 18 -14.64 40.85 14.77
C THR A 18 -14.75 39.91 13.55
N ALA A 19 -13.75 39.92 12.69
CA ALA A 19 -13.62 38.90 11.71
C ALA A 19 -13.55 37.57 12.50
N ASN A 20 -14.61 36.80 12.44
CA ASN A 20 -14.63 35.47 13.05
C ASN A 20 -13.60 34.67 12.33
N ALA A 21 -12.53 34.23 12.98
CA ALA A 21 -11.53 33.39 12.41
C ALA A 21 -12.17 32.05 12.06
N LYS A 22 -11.91 31.57 10.83
CA LYS A 22 -12.49 30.32 10.32
C LYS A 22 -11.41 29.24 10.27
N ILE A 23 -11.57 28.23 11.11
CA ILE A 23 -10.73 27.02 11.04
C ILE A 23 -11.10 26.21 9.81
N THR A 24 -10.09 25.81 9.04
CA THR A 24 -10.22 24.86 7.93
C THR A 24 -9.32 23.64 8.16
N MET A 25 -9.87 22.46 7.90
CA MET A 25 -9.16 21.20 8.03
C MET A 25 -8.98 20.55 6.66
N PRO A 26 -7.85 19.88 6.38
CA PRO A 26 -7.79 18.94 5.26
C PRO A 26 -8.90 17.90 5.36
N ALA A 27 -9.43 17.48 4.23
CA ALA A 27 -10.58 16.57 4.17
C ALA A 27 -10.36 15.23 4.90
N ILE A 28 -9.10 14.81 5.03
CA ILE A 28 -8.76 13.59 5.80
C ILE A 28 -9.11 13.69 7.27
N PHE A 29 -9.23 14.92 7.83
CA PHE A 29 -9.73 15.21 9.17
C PHE A 29 -11.22 15.60 9.13
N GLY A 30 -12.05 14.72 8.61
CA GLY A 30 -13.50 14.92 8.52
C GLY A 30 -14.28 13.96 9.41
N ASP A 31 -15.61 14.15 9.42
CA ASP A 31 -16.53 13.24 10.10
C ASP A 31 -16.32 11.81 9.61
N GLY A 32 -16.39 10.85 10.52
CA GLY A 32 -16.16 9.46 10.22
C GLY A 32 -14.67 9.07 10.13
N MET A 33 -13.71 9.97 10.36
CA MET A 33 -12.29 9.62 10.29
C MET A 33 -11.89 8.54 11.30
N LEU A 34 -10.82 7.78 10.97
CA LEU A 34 -10.23 6.80 11.86
C LEU A 34 -8.77 7.17 12.16
N LEU A 35 -8.45 7.37 13.42
CA LEU A 35 -7.12 7.72 13.91
C LEU A 35 -6.34 6.47 14.35
N GLN A 36 -5.02 6.49 14.15
CA GLN A 36 -4.14 5.44 14.66
C GLN A 36 -4.18 5.40 16.19
N GLN A 37 -4.36 4.20 16.76
CA GLN A 37 -4.39 3.97 18.21
C GLN A 37 -3.01 4.03 18.88
N GLN A 38 -3.00 4.22 20.21
CA GLN A 38 -1.83 4.10 21.10
C GLN A 38 -0.62 4.87 20.60
N THR A 39 -0.82 6.13 20.19
CA THR A 39 0.23 6.98 19.64
C THR A 39 -0.06 8.46 19.87
N GLU A 40 0.90 9.30 19.58
CA GLU A 40 0.70 10.74 19.42
C GLU A 40 0.34 10.97 17.94
N ALA A 41 -0.99 11.03 17.66
CA ALA A 41 -1.49 11.19 16.28
C ALA A 41 -1.36 12.65 15.84
N ASN A 42 -0.80 12.87 14.65
CA ASN A 42 -0.71 14.20 14.06
C ASN A 42 -2.09 14.72 13.67
N ILE A 43 -2.32 16.03 13.93
CA ILE A 43 -3.48 16.78 13.45
C ILE A 43 -3.02 18.17 13.01
N TRP A 44 -3.55 18.68 11.90
CA TRP A 44 -3.17 19.98 11.36
C TRP A 44 -4.33 20.64 10.61
N GLY A 45 -4.22 21.93 10.43
CA GLY A 45 -5.21 22.73 9.72
C GLY A 45 -4.72 24.16 9.49
N LYS A 46 -5.66 25.02 9.13
CA LYS A 46 -5.44 26.46 8.96
C LYS A 46 -6.45 27.27 9.73
N THR A 47 -6.06 28.50 10.10
CA THR A 47 -6.95 29.56 10.61
C THR A 47 -6.69 30.84 9.82
N ASP A 48 -7.69 31.66 9.66
CA ASP A 48 -7.59 32.96 8.95
C ASP A 48 -6.77 34.01 9.74
N THR A 49 -6.38 33.70 10.98
CA THR A 49 -5.69 34.65 11.86
C THR A 49 -4.29 34.16 12.22
N MET A 50 -3.28 34.88 11.75
CA MET A 50 -1.87 34.63 12.10
C MET A 50 -1.63 34.69 13.61
N GLY A 51 -0.78 33.80 14.13
CA GLY A 51 -0.42 33.73 15.54
C GLY A 51 -1.55 33.33 16.49
N LYS A 52 -2.76 33.07 15.97
CA LYS A 52 -3.92 32.67 16.75
C LYS A 52 -3.66 31.33 17.48
N LYS A 53 -4.08 31.27 18.74
CA LYS A 53 -4.10 30.01 19.48
C LYS A 53 -5.27 29.15 19.02
N VAL A 54 -4.95 27.94 18.58
CA VAL A 54 -5.91 26.89 18.23
C VAL A 54 -5.92 25.87 19.36
N THR A 55 -7.09 25.57 19.91
CA THR A 55 -7.30 24.58 20.97
C THR A 55 -8.04 23.38 20.42
N ILE A 56 -7.48 22.20 20.60
CA ILE A 56 -8.08 20.92 20.23
C ILE A 56 -8.52 20.21 21.52
N THR A 57 -9.76 19.78 21.60
CA THR A 57 -10.31 19.02 22.74
C THR A 57 -10.82 17.67 22.23
N THR A 58 -10.37 16.61 22.86
CA THR A 58 -10.73 15.24 22.51
C THR A 58 -11.72 14.66 23.48
N SER A 59 -12.79 14.00 23.03
CA SER A 59 -13.86 13.49 23.90
C SER A 59 -13.46 12.28 24.73
N TRP A 60 -12.49 11.47 24.26
CA TRP A 60 -12.05 10.22 24.93
C TRP A 60 -11.29 10.44 26.25
N ASN A 61 -10.60 11.57 26.40
CA ASN A 61 -9.85 11.88 27.63
C ASN A 61 -10.08 13.31 28.12
N LYS A 62 -10.90 14.10 27.42
CA LYS A 62 -11.21 15.53 27.72
C LYS A 62 -9.96 16.42 27.78
N LYS A 63 -8.82 15.95 27.23
CA LYS A 63 -7.57 16.70 27.21
C LYS A 63 -7.66 17.83 26.20
N LYS A 64 -7.05 18.96 26.55
CA LYS A 64 -6.90 20.12 25.67
C LYS A 64 -5.47 20.24 25.21
N TYR A 65 -5.31 20.36 23.91
CA TYR A 65 -4.03 20.60 23.25
C TYR A 65 -4.08 22.00 22.64
N THR A 66 -3.04 22.79 22.82
CA THR A 66 -3.00 24.18 22.32
C THR A 66 -1.77 24.38 21.47
N VAL A 67 -1.93 24.97 20.29
CA VAL A 67 -0.87 25.31 19.34
C VAL A 67 -1.12 26.72 18.80
N SER A 68 -0.07 27.47 18.49
CA SER A 68 -0.17 28.74 17.78
C SER A 68 -0.03 28.52 16.29
N ALA A 69 -0.88 29.17 15.49
CA ALA A 69 -0.72 29.22 14.04
C ALA A 69 0.51 30.04 13.66
N ASP A 70 1.13 29.67 12.55
CA ASP A 70 2.25 30.44 11.98
C ASP A 70 1.77 31.71 11.24
N ASN A 71 2.70 32.39 10.58
CA ASN A 71 2.43 33.63 9.85
C ASN A 71 1.54 33.43 8.60
N GLU A 72 1.32 32.18 8.18
CA GLU A 72 0.44 31.82 7.05
C GLU A 72 -0.89 31.22 7.56
N GLY A 73 -1.10 31.20 8.88
CA GLY A 73 -2.26 30.62 9.50
C GLY A 73 -2.21 29.08 9.62
N ASN A 74 -1.13 28.41 9.24
CA ASN A 74 -1.01 26.97 9.39
C ASN A 74 -0.72 26.60 10.83
N TRP A 75 -1.29 25.52 11.30
CA TRP A 75 -0.99 24.92 12.59
C TRP A 75 -0.90 23.41 12.51
N LYS A 76 -0.05 22.83 13.32
CA LYS A 76 0.13 21.37 13.44
C LYS A 76 0.46 21.03 14.88
N THR A 77 -0.16 19.97 15.41
CA THR A 77 0.14 19.44 16.73
C THR A 77 -0.08 17.93 16.75
N GLN A 78 0.11 17.32 17.90
CA GLN A 78 -0.16 15.91 18.15
C GLN A 78 -1.21 15.77 19.23
N ILE A 79 -2.06 14.75 19.11
CA ILE A 79 -3.06 14.36 20.10
C ILE A 79 -2.83 12.91 20.49
N SER A 80 -2.85 12.63 21.79
CA SER A 80 -2.67 11.28 22.30
C SER A 80 -3.92 10.45 22.07
N THR A 81 -3.78 9.30 21.42
CA THR A 81 -4.86 8.35 21.15
C THR A 81 -4.76 7.15 22.09
N PRO A 82 -5.87 6.70 22.71
CA PRO A 82 -5.92 5.51 23.56
C PRO A 82 -5.90 4.22 22.75
N HIS A 83 -6.17 3.10 23.40
CA HIS A 83 -6.60 1.87 22.74
C HIS A 83 -7.81 2.13 21.86
N TYR A 84 -8.02 1.27 20.87
CA TYR A 84 -9.11 1.36 19.91
C TYR A 84 -10.49 1.53 20.59
N GLY A 85 -11.39 2.11 19.86
CA GLY A 85 -12.79 2.36 20.25
C GLY A 85 -13.36 3.59 19.59
N GLY A 86 -14.60 3.87 19.94
CA GLY A 86 -15.37 4.99 19.41
C GLY A 86 -16.87 4.73 19.52
N PRO A 87 -17.73 5.55 18.89
CA PRO A 87 -17.34 6.79 18.20
C PRO A 87 -17.04 7.94 19.16
N TYR A 88 -16.07 8.77 18.81
CA TYR A 88 -15.63 9.93 19.55
C TYR A 88 -15.91 11.24 18.80
N GLU A 89 -15.66 12.39 19.48
CA GLU A 89 -15.72 13.73 18.90
C GLU A 89 -14.41 14.48 19.18
N ILE A 90 -13.97 15.27 18.21
CA ILE A 90 -12.90 16.26 18.38
C ILE A 90 -13.48 17.64 18.17
N THR A 91 -13.25 18.52 19.12
CA THR A 91 -13.63 19.94 19.05
C THR A 91 -12.37 20.77 18.83
N ILE A 92 -12.37 21.61 17.80
CA ILE A 92 -11.25 22.50 17.45
C ILE A 92 -11.76 23.92 17.51
N SER A 93 -11.05 24.80 18.22
CA SER A 93 -11.48 26.20 18.38
C SER A 93 -10.31 27.16 18.33
N ASP A 94 -10.49 28.27 17.63
CA ASP A 94 -9.65 29.46 17.64
C ASP A 94 -10.43 30.71 18.07
N GLY A 95 -11.62 30.48 18.66
CA GLY A 95 -12.65 31.47 18.99
C GLY A 95 -13.99 31.04 18.41
N GLU A 96 -14.02 30.57 17.17
CA GLU A 96 -15.11 29.76 16.63
C GLU A 96 -14.85 28.27 16.90
N THR A 97 -15.89 27.44 16.76
CA THR A 97 -15.80 26.01 17.06
C THR A 97 -16.15 25.17 15.86
N LEU A 98 -15.19 24.32 15.46
CA LEU A 98 -15.40 23.23 14.52
C LEU A 98 -15.48 21.91 15.28
N LYS A 99 -16.44 21.05 14.95
CA LYS A 99 -16.58 19.71 15.52
C LYS A 99 -16.41 18.67 14.43
N ILE A 100 -15.58 17.66 14.72
CA ILE A 100 -15.44 16.45 13.92
C ILE A 100 -16.10 15.32 14.70
N LYS A 101 -17.07 14.65 14.09
CA LYS A 101 -17.91 13.64 14.73
C LYS A 101 -17.62 12.25 14.20
N ASN A 102 -18.11 11.25 14.92
CA ASN A 102 -18.00 9.84 14.54
C ASN A 102 -16.54 9.41 14.29
N VAL A 103 -15.63 9.89 15.16
CA VAL A 103 -14.21 9.54 15.09
C VAL A 103 -13.99 8.17 15.69
N GLU A 104 -13.40 7.23 14.93
CA GLU A 104 -12.92 5.96 15.46
C GLU A 104 -11.42 6.00 15.74
N ILE A 105 -10.99 5.18 16.68
CA ILE A 105 -9.58 4.93 16.98
C ILE A 105 -9.31 3.45 16.73
N GLY A 106 -8.31 3.14 15.92
CA GLY A 106 -7.96 1.79 15.49
C GLY A 106 -6.65 1.75 14.74
N GLU A 107 -6.54 0.90 13.73
CA GLU A 107 -5.34 0.73 12.92
C GLU A 107 -5.50 1.41 11.55
N VAL A 108 -4.62 2.36 11.22
CA VAL A 108 -4.66 3.09 9.95
C VAL A 108 -3.60 2.56 9.00
N TRP A 109 -4.01 2.18 7.79
CA TRP A 109 -3.11 1.68 6.76
C TRP A 109 -3.21 2.51 5.49
N LEU A 110 -2.06 2.97 4.98
CA LEU A 110 -1.95 3.55 3.65
C LEU A 110 -2.03 2.42 2.61
N CYS A 111 -2.91 2.55 1.63
CA CYS A 111 -3.07 1.59 0.53
C CYS A 111 -2.80 2.32 -0.79
N ALA A 112 -1.64 2.06 -1.41
CA ALA A 112 -1.19 2.81 -2.57
C ALA A 112 -0.73 1.89 -3.71
N GLY A 113 -0.72 2.41 -4.93
CA GLY A 113 -0.25 1.66 -6.09
C GLY A 113 -0.95 1.98 -7.40
N GLN A 114 -1.13 0.96 -8.25
CA GLN A 114 -1.80 1.10 -9.53
C GLN A 114 -3.12 0.31 -9.60
N SER A 115 -3.58 -0.02 -10.80
CA SER A 115 -4.90 -0.62 -11.04
C SER A 115 -5.23 -1.84 -10.17
N ASN A 116 -4.27 -2.67 -9.83
CA ASN A 116 -4.47 -3.83 -8.97
C ASN A 116 -4.72 -3.50 -7.50
N MET A 117 -4.27 -2.31 -7.02
CA MET A 117 -4.67 -1.75 -5.74
C MET A 117 -5.98 -0.95 -5.86
N GLU A 118 -6.17 -0.27 -6.98
CA GLU A 118 -7.33 0.58 -7.25
C GLU A 118 -8.63 -0.20 -7.44
N MET A 119 -8.56 -1.41 -8.03
CA MET A 119 -9.73 -2.21 -8.37
C MET A 119 -10.66 -2.38 -7.17
N CYS A 120 -11.86 -1.81 -7.27
CA CYS A 120 -12.86 -1.85 -6.21
C CYS A 120 -13.69 -3.15 -6.25
N LEU A 121 -14.51 -3.37 -5.22
CA LEU A 121 -15.37 -4.58 -5.14
C LEU A 121 -16.37 -4.67 -6.30
N TRP A 122 -16.75 -3.56 -6.93
CA TRP A 122 -17.57 -3.57 -8.15
C TRP A 122 -16.84 -4.16 -9.36
N GLY A 123 -15.52 -4.40 -9.25
CA GLY A 123 -14.69 -4.79 -10.37
C GLY A 123 -14.33 -3.61 -11.28
N ARG A 124 -13.95 -3.93 -12.51
CA ARG A 124 -13.72 -2.96 -13.60
C ARG A 124 -14.48 -3.41 -14.85
N ARG A 125 -14.71 -2.50 -15.78
CA ARG A 125 -15.34 -2.87 -17.06
C ARG A 125 -14.49 -3.93 -17.77
N GLY A 126 -15.04 -5.14 -17.93
CA GLY A 126 -14.36 -6.29 -18.53
C GLY A 126 -13.62 -7.21 -17.54
N ASP A 127 -13.43 -6.79 -16.29
CA ASP A 127 -12.77 -7.57 -15.26
C ASP A 127 -13.70 -7.82 -14.08
N VAL A 128 -14.14 -9.05 -13.91
CA VAL A 128 -14.99 -9.50 -12.77
C VAL A 128 -14.11 -9.70 -11.56
N LEU A 129 -14.66 -9.50 -10.38
CA LEU A 129 -14.00 -9.83 -9.11
C LEU A 129 -14.68 -11.03 -8.48
N GLU A 130 -13.91 -12.06 -8.13
CA GLU A 130 -14.40 -13.25 -7.43
C GLU A 130 -14.88 -12.88 -6.02
N GLY A 131 -16.01 -13.45 -5.60
CA GLY A 131 -16.59 -13.21 -4.27
C GLY A 131 -17.12 -11.78 -4.04
N ALA A 132 -17.20 -10.93 -5.08
CA ALA A 132 -17.64 -9.54 -4.94
C ALA A 132 -19.04 -9.43 -4.31
N MET A 133 -20.01 -10.23 -4.80
CA MET A 133 -21.38 -10.18 -4.28
C MET A 133 -21.44 -10.58 -2.81
N ASP A 134 -20.74 -11.64 -2.41
CA ASP A 134 -20.70 -12.08 -1.00
C ASP A 134 -20.06 -11.01 -0.11
N ALA A 135 -19.04 -10.32 -0.62
CA ALA A 135 -18.42 -9.21 0.10
C ALA A 135 -19.35 -8.01 0.25
N ILE A 136 -20.10 -7.64 -0.81
CA ILE A 136 -20.99 -6.48 -0.82
C ILE A 136 -22.24 -6.71 0.05
N VAL A 137 -22.85 -7.89 0.00
CA VAL A 137 -24.08 -8.21 0.75
C VAL A 137 -23.80 -8.65 2.20
N THR A 138 -22.56 -8.54 2.66
CA THR A 138 -22.19 -8.88 4.03
C THR A 138 -22.82 -7.88 5.03
N LYS A 139 -22.87 -8.27 6.31
CA LYS A 139 -23.31 -7.37 7.39
C LYS A 139 -22.41 -6.13 7.40
N ALA A 140 -23.00 -4.94 7.56
CA ALA A 140 -22.27 -3.70 7.72
C ALA A 140 -21.22 -3.80 8.86
N SER A 141 -20.04 -3.28 8.59
CA SER A 141 -18.91 -3.22 9.55
C SER A 141 -18.44 -1.77 9.64
N PRO A 142 -19.12 -0.92 10.41
CA PRO A 142 -18.79 0.51 10.52
C PRO A 142 -17.39 0.77 11.07
N GLU A 143 -16.76 -0.25 11.65
CA GLU A 143 -15.37 -0.26 12.13
C GLU A 143 -14.35 -0.39 10.97
N ILE A 144 -14.79 -0.78 9.76
CA ILE A 144 -13.94 -0.77 8.57
C ILE A 144 -14.28 0.48 7.76
N ARG A 145 -13.33 1.37 7.59
CA ARG A 145 -13.51 2.65 6.92
C ARG A 145 -12.47 2.89 5.84
N THR A 146 -12.84 3.60 4.80
CA THR A 146 -11.91 4.04 3.76
C THR A 146 -11.98 5.54 3.53
N PHE A 147 -10.83 6.16 3.32
CA PHE A 147 -10.68 7.50 2.78
C PHE A 147 -10.06 7.37 1.40
N ASN A 148 -10.85 7.52 0.35
CA ASN A 148 -10.38 7.48 -1.03
C ASN A 148 -9.90 8.88 -1.45
N VAL A 149 -8.61 9.01 -1.75
CA VAL A 149 -8.04 10.20 -2.35
C VAL A 149 -8.44 10.25 -3.83
N PRO A 150 -9.21 11.24 -4.29
CA PRO A 150 -9.59 11.35 -5.70
C PRO A 150 -8.37 11.52 -6.62
N HIS A 151 -8.47 11.00 -7.85
CA HIS A 151 -7.44 11.18 -8.86
C HIS A 151 -7.13 12.66 -9.07
N ASN A 152 -5.87 13.01 -8.91
CA ASN A 152 -5.39 14.37 -9.07
C ASN A 152 -3.91 14.35 -9.47
N MET A 153 -3.61 14.83 -10.66
CA MET A 153 -2.25 14.92 -11.21
C MET A 153 -1.78 16.37 -11.13
N LYS A 154 -0.70 16.63 -10.43
CA LYS A 154 -0.18 17.99 -10.21
C LYS A 154 1.34 18.06 -10.38
N SER A 155 1.82 19.20 -10.85
CA SER A 155 3.25 19.49 -10.97
C SER A 155 3.91 19.91 -9.65
N ALA A 156 3.10 20.29 -8.64
CA ALA A 156 3.54 20.68 -7.30
C ALA A 156 2.67 20.01 -6.23
N PRO A 157 3.22 19.75 -5.02
CA PRO A 157 2.49 19.17 -3.92
C PRO A 157 1.24 19.95 -3.54
N VAL A 158 0.14 19.24 -3.27
CA VAL A 158 -1.11 19.82 -2.78
C VAL A 158 -1.22 19.64 -1.27
N TYR A 159 -1.84 20.61 -0.61
CA TYR A 159 -2.06 20.59 0.83
C TYR A 159 -3.22 19.68 1.25
N ASP A 160 -4.22 19.53 0.40
CA ASP A 160 -5.49 18.87 0.71
C ASP A 160 -6.04 18.10 -0.50
N SER A 161 -6.92 17.16 -0.22
CA SER A 161 -7.69 16.40 -1.21
C SER A 161 -9.18 16.53 -0.91
N LYS A 162 -10.05 16.12 -1.87
CA LYS A 162 -11.51 16.19 -1.70
C LYS A 162 -12.12 14.84 -1.28
N GLY A 163 -11.35 13.97 -0.65
CA GLY A 163 -11.83 12.69 -0.16
C GLY A 163 -12.83 12.82 0.98
N VAL A 164 -13.55 11.74 1.24
CA VAL A 164 -14.43 11.60 2.41
C VAL A 164 -14.25 10.22 3.01
N TRP A 165 -14.36 10.10 4.33
CA TRP A 165 -14.40 8.81 5.01
C TRP A 165 -15.73 8.11 4.78
N GLN A 166 -15.69 6.84 4.47
CA GLN A 166 -16.85 5.99 4.26
C GLN A 166 -16.75 4.74 5.12
N GLU A 167 -17.85 4.38 5.78
CA GLU A 167 -18.00 3.12 6.51
C GLU A 167 -18.38 1.99 5.57
N ALA A 168 -17.92 0.76 5.87
CA ALA A 168 -18.25 -0.42 5.08
C ALA A 168 -19.70 -0.84 5.31
N ASN A 169 -20.54 -0.66 4.30
CA ASN A 169 -21.92 -1.14 4.22
C ASN A 169 -22.29 -1.47 2.76
N THR A 170 -23.46 -2.01 2.52
CA THR A 170 -23.89 -2.44 1.18
C THR A 170 -23.90 -1.32 0.13
N GLU A 171 -24.06 -0.07 0.52
CA GLU A 171 -24.07 1.09 -0.39
C GLU A 171 -22.67 1.55 -0.76
N THR A 172 -21.74 1.50 0.18
CA THR A 172 -20.38 2.02 0.03
C THR A 172 -19.38 0.95 -0.42
N LEU A 173 -19.52 -0.29 0.03
CA LEU A 173 -18.62 -1.41 -0.28
C LEU A 173 -18.33 -1.58 -1.77
N PRO A 174 -19.28 -1.39 -2.70
CA PRO A 174 -18.98 -1.46 -4.13
C PRO A 174 -17.79 -0.61 -4.57
N THR A 175 -17.54 0.52 -3.89
CA THR A 175 -16.47 1.47 -4.22
C THR A 175 -15.18 1.26 -3.40
N PHE A 176 -15.17 0.34 -2.43
CA PHE A 176 -13.96 0.06 -1.64
C PHE A 176 -12.92 -0.66 -2.49
N PRO A 177 -11.63 -0.28 -2.39
CA PRO A 177 -10.55 -1.01 -3.04
C PRO A 177 -10.48 -2.44 -2.51
N ALA A 178 -10.69 -3.42 -3.39
CA ALA A 178 -11.01 -4.79 -3.00
C ALA A 178 -9.88 -5.46 -2.17
N GLY A 179 -8.63 -5.38 -2.65
CA GLY A 179 -7.49 -5.95 -1.90
C GLY A 179 -7.32 -5.32 -0.52
N ALA A 180 -7.49 -4.00 -0.42
CA ALA A 180 -7.42 -3.30 0.86
C ALA A 180 -8.61 -3.63 1.78
N TYR A 181 -9.81 -3.77 1.23
CA TYR A 181 -10.98 -4.19 2.01
C TYR A 181 -10.80 -5.59 2.60
N PHE A 182 -10.38 -6.57 1.80
CA PHE A 182 -10.16 -7.93 2.31
C PHE A 182 -9.02 -8.00 3.33
N PHE A 183 -8.01 -7.14 3.19
CA PHE A 183 -6.99 -6.94 4.23
C PHE A 183 -7.63 -6.45 5.53
N ALA A 184 -8.37 -5.34 5.49
CA ALA A 184 -9.01 -4.76 6.66
C ALA A 184 -9.99 -5.73 7.33
N LYS A 185 -10.81 -6.42 6.52
CA LYS A 185 -11.73 -7.46 6.98
C LYS A 185 -11.01 -8.55 7.76
N LYS A 186 -9.89 -9.07 7.24
CA LYS A 186 -9.12 -10.12 7.93
C LYS A 186 -8.45 -9.60 9.20
N ILE A 187 -7.91 -8.39 9.22
CA ILE A 187 -7.33 -7.78 10.43
C ILE A 187 -8.41 -7.58 11.49
N HIS A 188 -9.56 -7.01 11.12
CA HIS A 188 -10.68 -6.81 12.03
C HIS A 188 -11.23 -8.13 12.58
N GLU A 189 -11.40 -9.14 11.72
CA GLU A 189 -11.86 -10.49 12.12
C GLU A 189 -10.95 -11.14 13.18
N VAL A 190 -9.64 -11.01 13.05
CA VAL A 190 -8.67 -11.67 13.95
C VAL A 190 -8.41 -10.86 15.22
N LEU A 191 -8.36 -9.54 15.13
CA LEU A 191 -7.95 -8.68 16.23
C LEU A 191 -9.12 -7.93 16.92
N GLY A 192 -10.30 -7.84 16.29
CA GLY A 192 -11.43 -7.07 16.79
C GLY A 192 -11.22 -5.55 16.79
N ILE A 193 -10.22 -5.05 16.05
CA ILE A 193 -9.81 -3.64 16.04
C ILE A 193 -10.42 -2.93 14.83
N PRO A 194 -10.95 -1.69 14.96
CA PRO A 194 -11.32 -0.87 13.80
C PRO A 194 -10.15 -0.63 12.86
N VAL A 195 -10.42 -0.65 11.54
CA VAL A 195 -9.39 -0.49 10.50
C VAL A 195 -9.77 0.62 9.52
N GLY A 196 -8.89 1.61 9.42
CA GLY A 196 -8.99 2.71 8.47
C GLY A 196 -8.02 2.53 7.30
N LEU A 197 -8.54 2.65 6.09
CA LEU A 197 -7.80 2.54 4.84
C LEU A 197 -7.67 3.92 4.20
N VAL A 198 -6.47 4.49 4.17
CA VAL A 198 -6.16 5.69 3.39
C VAL A 198 -5.72 5.23 2.01
N HIS A 199 -6.62 5.34 1.04
CA HIS A 199 -6.40 4.76 -0.28
C HIS A 199 -6.00 5.82 -1.31
N THR A 200 -4.89 5.56 -2.02
CA THR A 200 -4.34 6.39 -3.09
C THR A 200 -3.71 5.51 -4.17
N SER A 201 -4.39 5.34 -5.30
CA SER A 201 -3.91 4.54 -6.42
C SER A 201 -4.45 5.03 -7.75
N VAL A 202 -3.69 4.81 -8.84
CA VAL A 202 -4.09 5.19 -10.20
C VAL A 202 -3.67 4.09 -11.18
N GLY A 203 -4.63 3.56 -11.93
CA GLY A 203 -4.38 2.53 -12.93
C GLY A 203 -3.34 2.94 -13.96
N GLY A 204 -2.41 2.02 -14.30
CA GLY A 204 -1.36 2.23 -15.28
C GLY A 204 -0.22 3.14 -14.84
N SER A 205 -0.18 3.57 -13.58
CA SER A 205 0.88 4.46 -13.10
C SER A 205 2.20 3.72 -12.86
N SER A 206 3.29 4.35 -13.28
CA SER A 206 4.65 3.91 -12.97
C SER A 206 5.05 4.30 -11.53
N ILE A 207 6.08 3.64 -10.98
CA ILE A 207 6.60 3.98 -9.66
C ILE A 207 7.09 5.43 -9.58
N GLN A 208 7.65 5.95 -10.67
CA GLN A 208 8.17 7.32 -10.78
C GLN A 208 7.11 8.40 -10.50
N ALA A 209 5.84 8.11 -10.81
CA ALA A 209 4.73 9.02 -10.55
C ALA A 209 4.47 9.22 -9.04
N TRP A 210 4.86 8.24 -8.21
CA TRP A 210 4.64 8.19 -6.76
C TRP A 210 5.85 8.61 -5.91
N MET A 211 6.97 8.93 -6.54
CA MET A 211 8.19 9.38 -5.88
C MET A 211 8.22 10.91 -5.77
N SER A 212 8.82 11.45 -4.70
CA SER A 212 9.11 12.88 -4.65
C SER A 212 10.17 13.27 -5.70
N LYS A 213 10.19 14.53 -6.09
CA LYS A 213 11.21 15.04 -7.00
C LYS A 213 12.61 14.83 -6.43
N GLU A 214 12.77 15.06 -5.13
CA GLU A 214 14.03 14.96 -4.39
C GLU A 214 14.56 13.52 -4.42
N SER A 215 13.71 12.53 -4.19
CA SER A 215 14.12 11.12 -4.17
C SER A 215 14.53 10.60 -5.56
N MET A 216 14.07 11.23 -6.64
CA MET A 216 14.44 10.86 -8.00
C MET A 216 15.74 11.50 -8.51
N LEU A 217 16.25 12.54 -7.85
CA LEU A 217 17.46 13.26 -8.31
C LEU A 217 18.66 12.36 -8.66
N PRO A 218 18.98 11.31 -7.88
CA PRO A 218 20.10 10.42 -8.20
C PRO A 218 19.94 9.64 -9.50
N PHE A 219 18.72 9.51 -10.01
CA PHE A 219 18.40 8.72 -11.20
C PHE A 219 18.14 9.55 -12.45
N MET A 220 18.14 10.88 -12.36
CA MET A 220 17.73 11.75 -13.47
C MET A 220 18.64 11.68 -14.70
N GLU A 221 19.89 11.22 -14.55
CA GLU A 221 20.79 11.00 -15.66
C GLU A 221 20.57 9.66 -16.39
N ASP A 222 19.81 8.74 -15.78
CA ASP A 222 19.44 7.48 -16.41
C ASP A 222 18.61 7.72 -17.69
N SER A 223 18.96 7.00 -18.77
CA SER A 223 18.30 7.17 -20.08
C SER A 223 16.83 6.79 -20.08
N ILE A 224 16.43 5.85 -19.21
CA ILE A 224 15.04 5.44 -19.04
C ILE A 224 14.29 6.52 -18.26
N MET A 225 14.85 7.00 -17.15
CA MET A 225 14.26 8.09 -16.37
C MET A 225 14.01 9.36 -17.18
N LYS A 226 14.90 9.70 -18.13
CA LYS A 226 14.72 10.86 -19.01
C LYS A 226 13.47 10.76 -19.87
N LYS A 227 13.00 9.56 -20.19
CA LYS A 227 11.82 9.31 -21.03
C LYS A 227 10.50 9.35 -20.26
N HIS A 228 10.51 9.19 -18.94
CA HIS A 228 9.28 9.25 -18.14
C HIS A 228 8.75 10.69 -18.03
N GLY A 229 7.49 10.87 -18.48
CA GLY A 229 6.81 12.17 -18.42
C GLY A 229 5.98 12.42 -17.17
N ASP A 230 5.69 11.36 -16.41
CA ASP A 230 4.75 11.36 -15.29
C ASP A 230 5.42 11.44 -13.89
N LYS A 231 6.69 11.86 -13.86
CA LYS A 231 7.48 11.96 -12.61
C LYS A 231 6.80 12.83 -11.57
N SER A 232 6.64 12.32 -10.35
CA SER A 232 6.07 12.99 -9.16
C SER A 232 4.61 13.45 -9.27
N ILE A 233 3.91 13.28 -10.38
CA ILE A 233 2.59 13.92 -10.57
C ILE A 233 1.52 13.36 -9.62
N LEU A 234 1.59 12.08 -9.26
CA LEU A 234 0.68 11.45 -8.31
C LEU A 234 1.16 11.64 -6.86
N PHE A 235 2.47 11.65 -6.64
CA PHE A 235 3.03 12.10 -5.38
C PHE A 235 2.52 13.51 -5.04
N ASN A 236 2.66 14.44 -5.96
CA ASN A 236 2.26 15.83 -5.78
C ASN A 236 0.74 16.01 -5.67
N GLY A 237 -0.03 15.36 -6.52
CA GLY A 237 -1.47 15.57 -6.61
C GLY A 237 -2.31 14.76 -5.62
N MET A 238 -1.77 13.63 -5.13
CA MET A 238 -2.53 12.71 -4.29
C MET A 238 -1.80 12.42 -2.97
N LEU A 239 -0.63 11.81 -3.01
CA LEU A 239 0.05 11.33 -1.81
C LEU A 239 0.41 12.47 -0.86
N SER A 240 0.86 13.61 -1.38
CA SER A 240 1.25 14.79 -0.58
C SER A 240 0.13 15.29 0.33
N SER A 241 -1.14 15.14 -0.06
CA SER A 241 -2.30 15.58 0.71
C SER A 241 -2.56 14.76 1.98
N VAL A 242 -1.96 13.58 2.09
CA VAL A 242 -2.14 12.66 3.23
C VAL A 242 -0.84 12.37 3.97
N ILE A 243 0.30 12.88 3.47
CA ILE A 243 1.59 12.74 4.17
C ILE A 243 1.51 13.35 5.57
N GLY A 244 1.96 12.56 6.54
CA GLY A 244 1.94 12.95 7.95
C GLY A 244 0.67 12.55 8.69
N TYR A 245 -0.41 12.08 8.02
CA TYR A 245 -1.49 11.39 8.72
C TYR A 245 -0.91 10.13 9.36
N THR A 246 -1.12 9.97 10.68
CA THR A 246 -0.45 8.92 11.43
C THR A 246 -0.98 7.56 11.03
N ILE A 247 -0.10 6.68 10.56
CA ILE A 247 -0.44 5.35 10.04
C ILE A 247 0.27 4.24 10.82
N LYS A 248 -0.27 3.04 10.78
CA LYS A 248 0.42 1.82 11.25
C LYS A 248 1.45 1.35 10.25
N GLY A 249 1.12 1.39 8.98
CA GLY A 249 1.95 0.90 7.90
C GLY A 249 1.38 1.19 6.52
N ALA A 250 2.04 0.68 5.48
CA ALA A 250 1.63 0.84 4.10
C ALA A 250 1.49 -0.50 3.37
N LEU A 251 0.51 -0.58 2.48
CA LEU A 251 0.31 -1.63 1.50
C LEU A 251 0.57 -1.05 0.10
N TRP A 252 1.39 -1.75 -0.69
CA TRP A 252 1.76 -1.32 -2.03
C TRP A 252 1.48 -2.41 -3.06
N TYR A 253 0.71 -2.10 -4.10
CA TYR A 253 0.53 -3.01 -5.22
C TYR A 253 0.72 -2.27 -6.53
N GLN A 254 1.92 -2.40 -7.09
CA GLN A 254 2.36 -1.77 -8.33
C GLN A 254 3.56 -2.54 -8.91
N GLY A 255 3.80 -2.42 -10.19
CA GLY A 255 4.94 -3.01 -10.88
C GLY A 255 4.67 -3.24 -12.35
N GLU A 256 3.45 -3.50 -12.73
CA GLU A 256 3.04 -3.85 -14.09
C GLU A 256 3.41 -2.75 -15.11
N ALA A 257 3.36 -1.49 -14.71
CA ALA A 257 3.77 -0.36 -15.55
C ALA A 257 5.30 -0.22 -15.70
N ASN A 258 6.10 -0.99 -14.95
CA ASN A 258 7.56 -0.93 -14.95
C ASN A 258 8.23 -2.24 -15.41
N ILE A 259 7.49 -3.18 -16.02
CA ILE A 259 8.04 -4.49 -16.44
C ILE A 259 9.20 -4.38 -17.43
N GLU A 260 9.25 -3.29 -18.19
CA GLU A 260 10.32 -3.05 -19.17
C GLU A 260 11.64 -2.55 -18.53
N GLU A 261 11.62 -2.20 -17.26
CA GLU A 261 12.75 -1.59 -16.55
C GLU A 261 13.01 -2.20 -15.17
N PRO A 262 13.13 -3.54 -15.05
CA PRO A 262 13.25 -4.23 -13.76
C PRO A 262 14.50 -3.82 -12.97
N ASP A 263 15.63 -3.59 -13.65
CA ASP A 263 16.88 -3.17 -13.00
C ASP A 263 16.80 -1.77 -12.42
N LEU A 264 16.08 -0.85 -13.07
CA LEU A 264 15.80 0.47 -12.56
C LEU A 264 14.79 0.38 -11.40
N TYR A 265 13.73 -0.41 -11.55
CA TYR A 265 12.74 -0.62 -10.50
C TYR A 265 13.37 -1.14 -9.20
N GLN A 266 14.32 -2.06 -9.28
CA GLN A 266 15.04 -2.60 -8.13
C GLN A 266 15.75 -1.51 -7.31
N LYS A 267 16.11 -0.38 -7.94
CA LYS A 267 16.73 0.78 -7.28
C LYS A 267 15.69 1.80 -6.82
N LEU A 268 14.69 2.08 -7.65
CA LEU A 268 13.65 3.08 -7.37
C LEU A 268 12.76 2.67 -6.21
N PHE A 269 12.39 1.38 -6.13
CA PHE A 269 11.43 0.92 -5.13
C PHE A 269 11.94 1.08 -3.68
N PRO A 270 13.13 0.63 -3.30
CA PRO A 270 13.68 0.91 -1.97
C PRO A 270 13.84 2.41 -1.70
N THR A 271 14.23 3.18 -2.72
CA THR A 271 14.37 4.65 -2.60
C THR A 271 13.03 5.32 -2.32
N MET A 272 11.96 4.92 -3.02
CA MET A 272 10.60 5.40 -2.76
C MET A 272 10.16 5.11 -1.32
N VAL A 273 10.38 3.90 -0.84
CA VAL A 273 10.00 3.51 0.53
C VAL A 273 10.75 4.34 1.57
N ALA A 274 12.05 4.53 1.39
CA ALA A 274 12.88 5.36 2.27
C ALA A 274 12.41 6.82 2.27
N ASP A 275 12.06 7.37 1.10
CA ASP A 275 11.53 8.72 0.94
C ASP A 275 10.18 8.89 1.66
N TRP A 276 9.24 7.97 1.48
CA TRP A 276 7.96 8.00 2.17
C TRP A 276 8.14 7.95 3.69
N ARG A 277 8.98 7.04 4.20
CA ARG A 277 9.28 6.95 5.64
C ARG A 277 9.86 8.23 6.20
N LYS A 278 10.80 8.85 5.48
CA LYS A 278 11.37 10.16 5.83
C LYS A 278 10.28 11.24 5.90
N LEU A 279 9.40 11.32 4.91
CA LEU A 279 8.32 12.33 4.83
C LEU A 279 7.25 12.13 5.91
N TRP A 280 6.90 10.88 6.23
CA TRP A 280 5.98 10.57 7.33
C TRP A 280 6.58 10.84 8.70
N ASN A 281 7.90 10.75 8.83
CA ASN A 281 8.64 10.93 10.08
C ASN A 281 8.12 10.03 11.23
N GLN A 282 7.85 8.74 10.90
CA GLN A 282 7.35 7.73 11.84
C GLN A 282 8.30 6.50 11.93
N GLY A 283 9.60 6.69 11.59
CA GLY A 283 10.58 5.61 11.54
C GLY A 283 10.27 4.59 10.43
N ASP A 284 10.81 3.39 10.59
CA ASP A 284 10.63 2.29 9.65
C ASP A 284 9.28 1.59 9.86
N PHE A 285 8.18 2.29 9.61
CA PHE A 285 6.86 1.68 9.67
C PHE A 285 6.73 0.49 8.71
N PRO A 286 5.89 -0.53 9.02
CA PRO A 286 5.69 -1.70 8.17
C PRO A 286 5.32 -1.33 6.74
N PHE A 287 6.02 -1.92 5.76
CA PHE A 287 5.75 -1.71 4.35
C PHE A 287 5.56 -3.06 3.66
N TYR A 288 4.32 -3.42 3.37
CA TYR A 288 4.00 -4.69 2.73
C TYR A 288 3.60 -4.46 1.28
N TYR A 289 4.11 -5.30 0.38
CA TYR A 289 3.85 -5.14 -1.05
C TYR A 289 3.48 -6.45 -1.72
N ALA A 290 2.68 -6.35 -2.79
CA ALA A 290 2.36 -7.48 -3.63
C ALA A 290 3.43 -7.66 -4.71
N GLN A 291 3.92 -8.89 -4.88
CA GLN A 291 4.61 -9.28 -6.09
C GLN A 291 3.59 -9.25 -7.24
N ILE A 292 3.94 -8.69 -8.40
CA ILE A 292 3.00 -8.67 -9.53
C ILE A 292 2.60 -10.10 -9.92
N ALA A 293 1.29 -10.27 -10.16
CA ALA A 293 0.76 -11.56 -10.58
C ALA A 293 1.21 -11.89 -12.01
N PRO A 294 1.42 -13.17 -12.34
CA PRO A 294 1.72 -13.59 -13.70
C PRO A 294 0.62 -13.21 -14.69
N PHE A 295 1.02 -12.63 -15.82
CA PHE A 295 0.16 -12.29 -16.95
C PHE A 295 0.91 -12.43 -18.26
N ASN A 296 0.22 -12.78 -19.33
CA ASN A 296 0.83 -12.86 -20.65
C ASN A 296 0.93 -11.46 -21.28
N TYR A 297 1.93 -10.70 -20.89
CA TYR A 297 2.13 -9.32 -21.32
C TYR A 297 2.30 -9.18 -22.85
N HIS A 298 2.94 -10.13 -23.50
CA HIS A 298 3.12 -10.12 -24.95
C HIS A 298 1.78 -10.27 -25.67
N LYS A 299 0.97 -11.25 -25.29
CA LYS A 299 -0.35 -11.50 -25.87
C LYS A 299 -1.32 -10.37 -25.58
N GLY A 300 -1.20 -9.75 -24.40
CA GLY A 300 -2.01 -8.61 -23.97
C GLY A 300 -1.62 -7.26 -24.60
N GLY A 301 -0.53 -7.22 -25.40
CA GLY A 301 -0.08 -5.99 -26.04
C GLY A 301 0.45 -4.91 -25.08
N VAL A 302 0.75 -5.26 -23.85
CA VAL A 302 1.17 -4.34 -22.78
C VAL A 302 2.69 -4.28 -22.64
N GLY A 303 3.40 -5.39 -22.92
CA GLY A 303 4.86 -5.49 -22.84
C GLY A 303 5.53 -5.37 -24.23
N LYS A 304 6.76 -4.84 -24.24
CA LYS A 304 7.58 -4.69 -25.45
C LYS A 304 8.64 -5.79 -25.63
N GLY A 305 8.54 -6.88 -24.90
CA GLY A 305 9.41 -8.03 -25.07
C GLY A 305 10.21 -8.48 -23.84
N LYS A 306 10.19 -7.75 -22.72
CA LYS A 306 10.82 -8.22 -21.48
C LYS A 306 9.88 -9.15 -20.71
N ASN A 307 10.47 -10.22 -20.19
CA ASN A 307 9.79 -11.17 -19.33
C ASN A 307 9.54 -10.53 -17.96
N SER A 308 8.28 -10.43 -17.55
CA SER A 308 7.86 -9.84 -16.26
C SER A 308 8.41 -10.58 -15.03
N ALA A 309 8.92 -11.79 -15.19
CA ALA A 309 9.60 -12.51 -14.12
C ALA A 309 10.83 -11.75 -13.59
N TYR A 310 11.49 -10.93 -14.40
CA TYR A 310 12.57 -10.06 -13.94
C TYR A 310 12.08 -8.96 -12.99
N LEU A 311 10.86 -8.44 -13.20
CA LEU A 311 10.29 -7.50 -12.25
C LEU A 311 9.88 -8.20 -10.95
N ARG A 312 9.33 -9.42 -11.02
CA ARG A 312 9.06 -10.22 -9.80
C ARG A 312 10.35 -10.51 -9.03
N GLU A 313 11.47 -10.75 -9.73
CA GLU A 313 12.80 -10.89 -9.12
C GLU A 313 13.25 -9.57 -8.46
N ALA A 314 13.08 -8.42 -9.10
CA ALA A 314 13.40 -7.12 -8.53
C ALA A 314 12.60 -6.84 -7.26
N GLN A 315 11.30 -7.18 -7.25
CA GLN A 315 10.46 -7.12 -6.06
C GLN A 315 10.95 -8.07 -4.95
N MET A 316 11.34 -9.31 -5.30
CA MET A 316 11.90 -10.28 -4.36
C MET A 316 13.18 -9.74 -3.70
N LYS A 317 14.13 -9.25 -4.49
CA LYS A 317 15.41 -8.69 -4.01
C LYS A 317 15.21 -7.46 -3.11
N SER A 318 14.07 -6.77 -3.24
CA SER A 318 13.75 -5.63 -2.39
C SER A 318 13.49 -6.01 -0.92
N LEU A 319 13.18 -7.28 -0.63
CA LEU A 319 13.05 -7.78 0.75
C LEU A 319 14.36 -7.65 1.54
N ASP A 320 15.50 -7.80 0.87
CA ASP A 320 16.82 -7.77 1.52
C ASP A 320 17.28 -6.34 1.86
N VAL A 321 16.71 -5.33 1.21
CA VAL A 321 17.15 -3.93 1.32
C VAL A 321 16.13 -2.99 1.95
N ILE A 322 14.85 -3.37 1.99
CA ILE A 322 13.81 -2.59 2.66
C ILE A 322 13.57 -3.16 4.07
N PRO A 323 14.04 -2.50 5.14
CA PRO A 323 13.80 -2.97 6.50
C PRO A 323 12.30 -2.99 6.81
N ASN A 324 11.87 -3.81 7.76
CA ASN A 324 10.47 -3.96 8.18
C ASN A 324 9.48 -4.07 7.00
N SER A 325 9.81 -4.93 6.04
CA SER A 325 9.00 -5.19 4.86
C SER A 325 8.51 -6.64 4.78
N GLY A 326 7.62 -6.90 3.83
CA GLY A 326 7.13 -8.22 3.50
C GLY A 326 6.44 -8.24 2.14
N MET A 327 6.50 -9.37 1.45
CA MET A 327 5.96 -9.52 0.11
C MET A 327 4.84 -10.57 0.08
N ALA A 328 3.68 -10.18 -0.42
CA ALA A 328 2.60 -11.09 -0.76
C ALA A 328 2.88 -11.72 -2.15
N ILE A 329 3.14 -13.00 -2.18
CA ILE A 329 3.42 -13.74 -3.42
C ILE A 329 2.10 -14.07 -4.11
N LEU A 330 2.01 -13.84 -5.43
CA LEU A 330 0.77 -13.97 -6.21
C LEU A 330 0.94 -14.87 -7.45
N THR A 331 1.90 -15.78 -7.45
CA THR A 331 2.23 -16.64 -8.60
C THR A 331 1.11 -17.61 -9.00
N ASP A 332 0.18 -17.92 -8.11
CA ASP A 332 -0.92 -18.85 -8.26
C ASP A 332 -2.25 -18.22 -8.70
N ILE A 333 -2.39 -16.90 -8.59
CA ILE A 333 -3.65 -16.18 -8.90
C ILE A 333 -3.57 -15.31 -10.14
N GLY A 334 -2.51 -15.41 -10.93
CA GLY A 334 -2.37 -14.75 -12.23
C GLY A 334 -3.37 -15.25 -13.27
N SER A 335 -3.49 -14.53 -14.37
CA SER A 335 -4.35 -14.88 -15.49
C SER A 335 -3.63 -14.69 -16.83
N ASP A 336 -3.91 -15.55 -17.82
CA ASP A 336 -3.43 -15.38 -19.20
C ASP A 336 -4.26 -14.36 -20.01
N ARG A 337 -5.43 -13.94 -19.48
CA ARG A 337 -6.43 -13.14 -20.17
C ARG A 337 -6.52 -11.72 -19.68
N THR A 338 -6.31 -11.50 -18.38
CA THR A 338 -6.37 -10.17 -17.76
C THR A 338 -5.16 -9.92 -16.87
N ILE A 339 -4.63 -8.70 -16.93
CA ILE A 339 -3.58 -8.20 -16.03
C ILE A 339 -4.08 -7.99 -14.59
N HIS A 340 -5.41 -8.07 -14.39
CA HIS A 340 -6.06 -7.87 -13.11
C HIS A 340 -6.53 -9.21 -12.54
N PRO A 341 -5.77 -9.84 -11.62
CA PRO A 341 -6.24 -11.05 -10.95
C PRO A 341 -7.62 -10.85 -10.34
N GLN A 342 -8.53 -11.79 -10.64
CA GLN A 342 -9.92 -11.72 -10.19
C GLN A 342 -10.05 -12.02 -8.69
N ASN A 343 -9.16 -12.85 -8.15
CA ASN A 343 -9.09 -13.19 -6.73
C ASN A 343 -8.36 -12.11 -5.92
N LYS A 344 -9.07 -11.01 -5.60
CA LYS A 344 -8.54 -9.96 -4.71
C LYS A 344 -8.64 -10.31 -3.23
N GLU A 345 -9.43 -11.32 -2.90
CA GLU A 345 -9.54 -11.80 -1.51
C GLU A 345 -8.22 -12.38 -1.03
N ASP A 346 -7.56 -13.23 -1.82
CA ASP A 346 -6.26 -13.78 -1.46
C ASP A 346 -5.17 -12.70 -1.43
N VAL A 347 -5.23 -11.69 -2.31
CA VAL A 347 -4.32 -10.54 -2.21
C VAL A 347 -4.44 -9.88 -0.83
N GLY A 348 -5.67 -9.54 -0.42
CA GLY A 348 -5.92 -8.91 0.88
C GLY A 348 -5.55 -9.79 2.06
N LYS A 349 -5.89 -11.09 2.02
CA LYS A 349 -5.53 -12.06 3.07
C LYS A 349 -4.02 -12.21 3.21
N ARG A 350 -3.25 -12.28 2.12
CA ARG A 350 -1.79 -12.39 2.15
C ARG A 350 -1.13 -11.15 2.74
N PHE A 351 -1.63 -9.97 2.44
CA PHE A 351 -1.24 -8.74 3.16
C PHE A 351 -1.56 -8.82 4.66
N ALA A 352 -2.74 -9.33 5.00
CA ALA A 352 -3.14 -9.48 6.41
C ALA A 352 -2.27 -10.51 7.15
N TYR A 353 -1.88 -11.61 6.52
CA TYR A 353 -0.97 -12.58 7.14
C TYR A 353 0.40 -11.97 7.45
N LEU A 354 0.94 -11.15 6.53
CA LEU A 354 2.16 -10.39 6.80
C LEU A 354 1.99 -9.46 8.00
N ALA A 355 0.91 -8.70 8.05
CA ALA A 355 0.64 -7.77 9.15
C ALA A 355 0.41 -8.52 10.47
N LEU A 356 -0.43 -9.55 10.48
CA LEU A 356 -0.72 -10.36 11.67
C LEU A 356 0.56 -10.95 12.29
N GLY A 357 1.41 -11.56 11.47
CA GLY A 357 2.64 -12.18 11.96
C GLY A 357 3.73 -11.19 12.32
N LYS A 358 4.03 -10.24 11.41
CA LYS A 358 5.19 -9.34 11.56
C LYS A 358 4.89 -8.08 12.38
N THR A 359 3.69 -7.48 12.25
CA THR A 359 3.33 -6.23 12.94
C THR A 359 2.61 -6.51 14.25
N TYR A 360 1.66 -7.44 14.26
CA TYR A 360 0.82 -7.71 15.43
C TYR A 360 1.31 -8.89 16.28
N GLY A 361 2.33 -9.63 15.82
CA GLY A 361 2.98 -10.68 16.59
C GLY A 361 2.16 -11.95 16.79
N VAL A 362 1.12 -12.16 15.98
CA VAL A 362 0.35 -13.42 15.97
C VAL A 362 1.28 -14.56 15.56
N LYS A 363 1.28 -15.65 16.33
CA LYS A 363 2.17 -16.81 16.16
C LYS A 363 1.43 -18.02 15.62
N GLY A 364 2.20 -19.03 15.19
CA GLY A 364 1.68 -20.35 14.80
C GLY A 364 1.47 -20.53 13.30
N PHE A 365 1.92 -19.60 12.47
CA PHE A 365 1.89 -19.72 11.01
C PHE A 365 3.03 -18.96 10.35
N THR A 366 3.36 -19.33 9.11
CA THR A 366 4.31 -18.62 8.26
C THR A 366 3.57 -17.55 7.46
N THR A 367 4.13 -16.36 7.37
CA THR A 367 3.44 -15.19 6.81
C THR A 367 3.50 -15.10 5.29
N THR A 368 4.35 -15.90 4.64
CA THR A 368 4.54 -15.91 3.17
C THR A 368 4.86 -17.33 2.71
N GLY A 369 4.79 -17.57 1.40
CA GLY A 369 5.10 -18.87 0.80
C GLY A 369 6.59 -19.15 0.66
N PRO A 370 6.98 -20.30 0.07
CA PRO A 370 8.37 -20.70 -0.10
C PRO A 370 9.17 -19.67 -0.91
N ILE A 371 10.36 -19.36 -0.43
CA ILE A 371 11.35 -18.52 -1.09
C ILE A 371 12.60 -19.36 -1.34
N TYR A 372 13.09 -19.37 -2.58
CA TYR A 372 14.33 -20.06 -2.93
C TYR A 372 15.49 -19.60 -2.02
N LYS A 373 16.24 -20.56 -1.49
CA LYS A 373 17.37 -20.31 -0.58
C LYS A 373 18.71 -20.68 -1.20
N SER A 374 18.83 -21.92 -1.66
CA SER A 374 20.09 -22.43 -2.23
C SER A 374 19.85 -23.67 -3.07
N MET A 375 20.86 -24.03 -3.88
CA MET A 375 20.88 -25.27 -4.62
C MET A 375 22.16 -26.06 -4.37
N SER A 376 22.11 -27.39 -4.61
CA SER A 376 23.27 -28.26 -4.76
C SER A 376 23.11 -29.14 -5.98
N ILE A 377 24.23 -29.46 -6.62
CA ILE A 377 24.27 -30.29 -7.87
C ILE A 377 24.73 -31.70 -7.47
N ASN A 378 23.94 -32.71 -7.83
CA ASN A 378 24.22 -34.12 -7.57
C ASN A 378 24.13 -34.90 -8.90
N GLY A 379 25.25 -35.01 -9.59
CA GLY A 379 25.30 -35.65 -10.91
C GLY A 379 24.48 -34.84 -11.94
N ASN A 380 23.43 -35.41 -12.49
CA ASN A 380 22.50 -34.78 -13.42
C ASN A 380 21.26 -34.18 -12.78
N GLU A 381 21.20 -34.08 -11.44
CA GLU A 381 20.10 -33.49 -10.70
C GLU A 381 20.56 -32.22 -9.99
N ILE A 382 19.64 -31.25 -9.84
CA ILE A 382 19.78 -30.09 -8.96
C ILE A 382 18.79 -30.25 -7.81
N GLU A 383 19.27 -30.19 -6.57
CA GLU A 383 18.46 -30.13 -5.35
C GLU A 383 18.28 -28.68 -4.94
N LEU A 384 17.03 -28.23 -4.79
CA LEU A 384 16.62 -26.88 -4.46
C LEU A 384 16.07 -26.82 -3.04
N SER A 385 16.57 -25.90 -2.24
CA SER A 385 16.15 -25.65 -0.85
C SER A 385 15.40 -24.31 -0.75
N PHE A 386 14.45 -24.24 0.18
CA PHE A 386 13.56 -23.09 0.35
C PHE A 386 13.45 -22.70 1.83
N ASP A 387 13.26 -21.41 2.09
CA ASP A 387 12.75 -20.91 3.37
C ASP A 387 11.21 -20.86 3.35
N ASN A 388 10.57 -20.72 4.50
CA ASN A 388 9.12 -20.60 4.70
C ASN A 388 8.30 -21.82 4.20
N ILE A 389 8.86 -23.01 4.32
CA ILE A 389 8.17 -24.25 3.93
C ILE A 389 7.21 -24.77 5.00
N ASP A 390 7.31 -24.25 6.25
CA ASP A 390 6.70 -24.80 7.46
C ASP A 390 7.12 -26.27 7.70
N GLN A 391 6.21 -27.22 7.46
CA GLN A 391 6.51 -28.65 7.63
C GLN A 391 6.94 -29.29 6.32
N CYS A 392 6.33 -28.92 5.19
CA CYS A 392 6.62 -29.51 3.89
C CYS A 392 6.20 -28.63 2.71
N LEU A 393 6.72 -28.98 1.54
CA LEU A 393 6.31 -28.46 0.23
C LEU A 393 5.19 -29.34 -0.33
N LEU A 394 4.27 -28.74 -1.09
CA LEU A 394 3.19 -29.46 -1.78
C LEU A 394 2.77 -28.76 -3.09
N ASP A 395 1.95 -29.44 -3.89
CA ASP A 395 1.53 -29.03 -5.22
C ASP A 395 0.01 -29.10 -5.44
N TRP A 396 -0.77 -29.23 -4.37
CA TRP A 396 -2.22 -29.45 -4.45
C TRP A 396 -2.64 -30.61 -5.34
N HIS A 397 -1.80 -31.64 -5.47
CA HIS A 397 -1.99 -32.81 -6.36
C HIS A 397 -2.10 -32.47 -7.86
N THR A 398 -1.61 -31.29 -8.28
CA THR A 398 -1.61 -30.86 -9.68
C THR A 398 -0.31 -31.20 -10.42
N GLY A 399 0.67 -31.72 -9.69
CA GLY A 399 2.04 -31.97 -10.15
C GLY A 399 2.90 -30.70 -10.15
N LEU A 400 4.17 -30.87 -9.84
CA LEU A 400 5.17 -29.80 -9.89
C LEU A 400 5.46 -29.45 -11.37
N LYS A 401 5.24 -28.22 -11.77
CA LYS A 401 5.38 -27.71 -13.14
C LYS A 401 6.27 -26.48 -13.19
N ASP A 402 6.61 -26.07 -14.41
CA ASP A 402 7.33 -24.84 -14.71
C ASP A 402 8.73 -24.74 -14.08
N PHE A 403 9.40 -25.88 -13.93
CA PHE A 403 10.84 -25.96 -13.66
C PHE A 403 11.61 -26.10 -14.96
N GLU A 404 12.74 -25.45 -15.03
CA GLU A 404 13.70 -25.50 -16.16
C GLU A 404 15.12 -25.59 -15.59
N ILE A 405 16.01 -26.33 -16.27
CA ILE A 405 17.45 -26.38 -15.95
C ILE A 405 18.29 -26.15 -17.19
N ALA A 406 19.49 -25.65 -16.99
CA ALA A 406 20.46 -25.40 -18.04
C ALA A 406 21.83 -25.99 -17.70
N GLY A 407 22.58 -26.41 -18.71
CA GLY A 407 23.99 -26.73 -18.66
C GLY A 407 24.88 -25.48 -18.85
N GLU A 408 26.19 -25.71 -19.09
CA GLU A 408 27.16 -24.65 -19.38
C GLU A 408 26.85 -23.88 -20.69
N ASP A 409 26.08 -24.48 -21.60
CA ASP A 409 25.57 -23.84 -22.80
C ASP A 409 24.53 -22.74 -22.56
N LYS A 410 24.03 -22.63 -21.31
CA LYS A 410 23.02 -21.66 -20.86
C LYS A 410 21.64 -21.80 -21.53
N ILE A 411 21.39 -22.94 -22.19
CA ILE A 411 20.10 -23.24 -22.81
C ILE A 411 19.20 -23.91 -21.77
N PHE A 412 18.06 -23.31 -21.48
CA PHE A 412 17.09 -23.85 -20.50
C PHE A 412 16.16 -24.86 -21.16
N HIS A 413 16.10 -26.05 -20.59
CA HIS A 413 15.23 -27.14 -20.97
C HIS A 413 14.21 -27.43 -19.88
N PRO A 414 12.98 -27.87 -20.24
CA PRO A 414 11.98 -28.28 -19.25
C PRO A 414 12.55 -29.39 -18.35
N ALA A 415 12.32 -29.23 -17.02
CA ALA A 415 12.80 -30.18 -16.04
C ALA A 415 11.65 -30.92 -15.36
N LYS A 416 11.84 -32.20 -15.11
CA LYS A 416 10.99 -32.97 -14.18
C LYS A 416 11.39 -32.63 -12.78
N ALA A 417 10.36 -32.33 -11.95
CA ALA A 417 10.54 -32.01 -10.55
C ALA A 417 9.93 -33.11 -9.66
N LYS A 418 10.62 -33.46 -8.57
CA LYS A 418 10.15 -34.38 -7.54
C LYS A 418 10.52 -33.87 -6.16
N TYR A 419 9.80 -34.27 -5.15
CA TYR A 419 10.18 -34.03 -3.75
C TYR A 419 11.31 -34.95 -3.30
N ASN A 420 12.14 -34.48 -2.37
CA ASN A 420 12.94 -35.38 -1.54
C ASN A 420 12.03 -36.22 -0.63
N LYS A 421 12.58 -37.19 0.10
CA LYS A 421 11.82 -38.11 0.94
C LYS A 421 10.97 -37.38 2.01
N GLU A 422 11.50 -36.33 2.60
CA GLU A 422 10.88 -35.51 3.66
C GLU A 422 9.95 -34.42 3.11
N LYS A 423 9.86 -34.25 1.78
CA LYS A 423 9.14 -33.17 1.11
C LYS A 423 9.57 -31.75 1.54
N THR A 424 10.83 -31.59 1.89
CA THR A 424 11.40 -30.29 2.31
C THR A 424 12.22 -29.62 1.21
N LYS A 425 12.52 -30.35 0.12
CA LYS A 425 13.31 -29.88 -1.02
C LYS A 425 12.70 -30.36 -2.32
N ILE A 426 13.04 -29.69 -3.41
CA ILE A 426 12.69 -30.08 -4.77
C ILE A 426 13.95 -30.54 -5.50
N ILE A 427 13.87 -31.69 -6.16
CA ILE A 427 14.92 -32.23 -7.01
C ILE A 427 14.46 -32.10 -8.45
N VAL A 428 15.28 -31.48 -9.30
CA VAL A 428 14.96 -31.25 -10.72
C VAL A 428 16.01 -31.89 -11.63
N SER A 429 15.57 -32.48 -12.75
CA SER A 429 16.42 -33.07 -13.77
C SER A 429 15.77 -32.99 -15.15
N SER A 430 16.57 -33.02 -16.19
CA SER A 430 16.12 -33.11 -17.57
C SER A 430 17.00 -34.10 -18.36
N PRO A 431 16.42 -34.96 -19.20
CA PRO A 431 17.22 -35.86 -20.07
C PRO A 431 18.04 -35.07 -21.08
N GLU A 432 17.73 -33.82 -21.36
CA GLU A 432 18.42 -32.95 -22.31
C GLU A 432 19.62 -32.23 -21.65
N VAL A 433 19.81 -32.33 -20.31
CA VAL A 433 20.88 -31.65 -19.57
C VAL A 433 21.62 -32.65 -18.70
N GLU A 434 22.71 -33.18 -19.17
CA GLU A 434 23.54 -34.18 -18.44
C GLU A 434 24.30 -33.54 -17.26
N LYS A 435 24.75 -32.29 -17.43
CA LYS A 435 25.53 -31.54 -16.43
C LYS A 435 24.86 -30.19 -16.15
N PRO A 436 23.84 -30.17 -15.29
CA PRO A 436 23.13 -28.95 -15.00
C PRO A 436 23.97 -27.98 -14.12
N VAL A 437 23.88 -26.69 -14.42
CA VAL A 437 24.54 -25.60 -13.66
C VAL A 437 23.57 -24.58 -13.13
N ALA A 438 22.33 -24.52 -13.66
CA ALA A 438 21.31 -23.56 -13.25
C ALA A 438 19.91 -24.14 -13.29
N ALA A 439 19.02 -23.60 -12.46
CA ALA A 439 17.60 -23.92 -12.41
C ALA A 439 16.73 -22.66 -12.35
N ARG A 440 15.53 -22.76 -12.91
CA ARG A 440 14.48 -21.73 -12.83
C ARG A 440 13.16 -22.37 -12.44
N TYR A 441 12.33 -21.61 -11.72
CA TYR A 441 10.95 -21.98 -11.42
C TYR A 441 10.03 -20.82 -11.72
N ALA A 442 8.97 -21.09 -12.50
CA ALA A 442 7.94 -20.09 -12.80
C ALA A 442 8.51 -18.76 -13.35
N PHE A 443 9.67 -18.81 -14.03
CA PHE A 443 10.41 -17.63 -14.51
C PHE A 443 9.96 -17.21 -15.92
N LYS A 444 8.65 -17.00 -16.08
CA LYS A 444 7.95 -16.67 -17.35
C LYS A 444 6.96 -15.53 -17.10
N ASP A 445 6.50 -14.87 -18.16
CA ASP A 445 5.45 -13.85 -18.10
C ASP A 445 4.19 -14.39 -17.43
N TYR A 446 3.58 -15.38 -18.06
CA TYR A 446 2.45 -16.09 -17.49
C TYR A 446 2.86 -17.49 -17.05
N VAL A 447 2.46 -17.81 -15.87
CA VAL A 447 2.57 -19.11 -15.23
C VAL A 447 1.51 -19.22 -14.15
N GLN A 448 1.05 -20.43 -13.87
CA GLN A 448 0.26 -20.71 -12.68
C GLN A 448 1.16 -21.50 -11.72
N GLY A 449 1.56 -20.85 -10.63
CA GLY A 449 2.43 -21.47 -9.64
C GLY A 449 1.84 -22.75 -9.05
N THR A 450 2.66 -23.80 -9.00
CA THR A 450 2.25 -25.14 -8.51
C THR A 450 2.98 -25.57 -7.26
N LEU A 451 3.94 -24.78 -6.77
CA LEU A 451 4.70 -25.07 -5.56
C LEU A 451 4.18 -24.23 -4.40
N PHE A 452 3.84 -24.88 -3.28
CA PHE A 452 3.27 -24.23 -2.09
C PHE A 452 3.96 -24.78 -0.82
N ASN A 453 3.82 -24.04 0.29
CA ASN A 453 4.03 -24.64 1.62
C ASN A 453 2.75 -25.36 2.07
N ASN A 454 2.83 -26.08 3.19
CA ASN A 454 1.67 -26.82 3.70
C ASN A 454 0.55 -25.95 4.29
N LEU A 455 0.74 -24.64 4.38
CA LEU A 455 -0.33 -23.66 4.69
C LEU A 455 -1.02 -23.12 3.42
N GLY A 456 -0.62 -23.60 2.24
CA GLY A 456 -1.23 -23.22 0.96
C GLY A 456 -0.77 -21.89 0.41
N LEU A 457 0.35 -21.33 0.89
CA LEU A 457 0.94 -20.12 0.34
C LEU A 457 1.90 -20.48 -0.80
N PRO A 458 1.81 -19.81 -1.97
CA PRO A 458 2.58 -20.15 -3.15
C PRO A 458 4.05 -19.74 -3.04
N ALA A 459 4.92 -20.47 -3.73
CA ALA A 459 6.32 -20.08 -3.90
C ALA A 459 6.46 -18.93 -4.90
N SER A 460 7.42 -18.03 -4.64
CA SER A 460 7.82 -17.03 -5.62
C SER A 460 8.55 -17.66 -6.80
N SER A 461 8.44 -17.04 -7.98
CA SER A 461 9.32 -17.36 -9.10
C SER A 461 10.78 -17.03 -8.76
N PHE A 462 11.69 -17.84 -9.23
CA PHE A 462 13.13 -17.62 -9.04
C PHE A 462 13.96 -18.14 -10.19
N ARG A 463 15.20 -17.68 -10.25
CA ARG A 463 16.29 -18.25 -11.03
C ARG A 463 17.56 -18.35 -10.17
N THR A 464 18.43 -19.29 -10.49
CA THR A 464 19.71 -19.49 -9.81
C THR A 464 20.88 -18.91 -10.62
N ASP A 465 20.63 -18.54 -11.85
CA ASP A 465 21.58 -17.94 -12.78
C ASP A 465 21.59 -16.40 -12.70
N ASN A 466 22.56 -15.80 -13.40
CA ASN A 466 22.71 -14.35 -13.53
C ASN A 466 22.87 -13.86 -14.98
N TRP A 467 22.54 -14.69 -15.96
CA TRP A 467 22.63 -14.38 -17.40
C TRP A 467 21.26 -14.24 -18.07
#